data_f07704b3e438885b0157421b8c649966
#
_entry.id   f07704b3e438885b0157421b8c649966
#
_cell.length_a   1.000
_cell.length_b   1.000
_cell.length_c   1.000
_cell.angle_alpha   90.00
_cell.angle_beta   90.00
_cell.angle_gamma   90.00
#
_symmetry.space_group_name_H-M   'P 1'
#
loop_
_entity.id
_entity.type
_entity.pdbx_description
1 polymer ?
#
loop_
_entity_poly.entity_id
_entity_poly.type
_entity_poly.pdbx_seq_one_letter_code
_entity_poly.pdbx_strand_id
1 'polypeptide(L)'
;MNKSITINSPVAVTAIGFGRGMRSYPRRIEFEGKTYDFIDAGLRTVIRSGERIAQIFSMTDGANDYRLRSDGNDWTLLSMTR
;
A
#
# COMPACT_ATOMS: atom_id res chain seq x y z
N MET A 1 -15.85 15.28 -4.29
CA MET A 1 -15.91 14.21 -3.27
C MET A 1 -15.19 12.98 -3.78
N ASN A 2 -14.23 12.49 -3.02
CA ASN A 2 -13.46 11.32 -3.44
C ASN A 2 -14.27 10.04 -3.18
N LYS A 3 -14.27 9.17 -4.17
CA LYS A 3 -14.89 7.86 -4.01
C LYS A 3 -13.83 6.81 -3.79
N SER A 4 -14.06 5.94 -2.82
CA SER A 4 -13.23 4.76 -2.62
C SER A 4 -13.69 3.65 -3.55
N ILE A 5 -12.76 3.09 -4.29
CA ILE A 5 -13.02 1.97 -5.20
C ILE A 5 -12.34 0.75 -4.64
N THR A 6 -13.11 -0.30 -4.41
CA THR A 6 -12.57 -1.59 -3.95
C THR A 6 -11.94 -2.33 -5.11
N ILE A 7 -10.70 -2.76 -4.94
CA ILE A 7 -9.92 -3.42 -6.00
C ILE A 7 -9.59 -4.85 -5.65
N ASN A 8 -8.93 -5.08 -4.49
CA ASN A 8 -8.55 -6.41 -4.00
C ASN A 8 -7.78 -7.22 -5.04
N SER A 9 -6.77 -6.63 -5.64
CA SER A 9 -5.94 -7.30 -6.66
C SER A 9 -4.48 -7.32 -6.26
N PRO A 10 -3.75 -8.38 -6.62
CA PRO A 10 -2.30 -8.40 -6.40
C PRO A 10 -1.63 -7.27 -7.17
N VAL A 11 -0.57 -6.72 -6.56
CA VAL A 11 0.22 -5.68 -7.21
C VAL A 11 1.70 -5.99 -7.00
N ALA A 12 2.53 -5.42 -7.88
CA ALA A 12 3.96 -5.48 -7.71
C ALA A 12 4.44 -4.22 -7.00
N VAL A 13 5.24 -4.39 -5.95
CA VAL A 13 5.95 -3.29 -5.32
C VAL A 13 7.31 -3.19 -6.00
N THR A 14 7.55 -2.12 -6.73
CA THR A 14 8.74 -1.97 -7.55
C THR A 14 9.82 -1.09 -6.92
N ALA A 15 9.50 -0.42 -5.84
CA ALA A 15 10.48 0.33 -5.05
C ALA A 15 10.07 0.34 -3.59
N ILE A 16 11.06 0.20 -2.72
CA ILE A 16 10.89 0.24 -1.27
C ILE A 16 11.55 1.51 -0.76
N GLY A 17 10.84 2.25 0.07
CA GLY A 17 11.40 3.37 0.81
C GLY A 17 11.63 2.99 2.26
N PHE A 18 12.43 3.81 2.95
CA PHE A 18 12.69 3.63 4.38
C PHE A 18 12.30 4.90 5.11
N GLY A 19 11.38 4.75 6.06
CA GLY A 19 10.93 5.86 6.89
C GLY A 19 11.70 5.93 8.21
N ARG A 20 11.08 6.53 9.20
CA ARG A 20 11.65 6.63 10.54
C ARG A 20 11.93 5.26 11.14
N GLY A 21 13.07 5.13 11.83
CA GLY A 21 13.48 3.88 12.44
C GLY A 21 13.82 2.79 11.44
N MET A 22 14.15 3.18 10.22
CA MET A 22 14.50 2.26 9.14
C MET A 22 13.37 1.30 8.75
N ARG A 23 12.13 1.66 9.04
CA ARG A 23 10.97 0.86 8.64
C ARG A 23 10.72 1.00 7.16
N SER A 24 10.60 -0.13 6.48
CA SER A 24 10.32 -0.12 5.04
C SER A 24 8.84 0.12 4.76
N TYR A 25 8.59 0.74 3.62
CA TYR A 25 7.24 0.95 3.12
C TYR A 25 7.25 0.84 1.59
N PRO A 26 6.10 0.52 0.97
CA PRO A 26 6.03 0.46 -0.49
C PRO A 26 6.07 1.89 -1.03
N ARG A 27 7.14 2.23 -1.74
CA ARG A 27 7.29 3.57 -2.31
C ARG A 27 6.68 3.68 -3.69
N ARG A 28 6.70 2.58 -4.44
CA ARG A 28 6.15 2.54 -5.80
C ARG A 28 5.48 1.20 -6.04
N ILE A 29 4.32 1.25 -6.64
CA ILE A 29 3.63 0.05 -7.08
C ILE A 29 3.36 0.13 -8.58
N GLU A 30 3.18 -1.04 -9.18
CA GLU A 30 2.72 -1.17 -10.55
C GLU A 30 1.43 -1.97 -10.55
N PHE A 31 0.40 -1.43 -11.19
CA PHE A 31 -0.91 -2.04 -11.26
C PHE A 31 -1.53 -1.74 -12.61
N GLU A 32 -1.93 -2.79 -13.32
CA GLU A 32 -2.55 -2.71 -14.64
C GLU A 32 -1.75 -1.84 -15.63
N GLY A 33 -0.42 -2.05 -15.64
CA GLY A 33 0.47 -1.35 -16.55
C GLY A 33 0.77 0.09 -16.18
N LYS A 34 0.26 0.57 -15.04
CA LYS A 34 0.53 1.92 -14.56
C LYS A 34 1.39 1.88 -13.31
N THR A 35 2.23 2.89 -13.18
CA THR A 35 3.11 3.06 -12.03
C THR A 35 2.56 4.15 -11.12
N TYR A 36 2.53 3.88 -9.83
CA TYR A 36 2.08 4.84 -8.83
C TYR A 36 3.20 5.06 -7.82
N ASP A 37 3.62 6.31 -7.67
CA ASP A 37 4.67 6.71 -6.72
C ASP A 37 4.04 7.40 -5.52
N PHE A 38 4.39 6.94 -4.33
CA PHE A 38 3.86 7.51 -3.10
C PHE A 38 4.81 8.56 -2.55
N ILE A 39 4.24 9.64 -1.99
CA ILE A 39 5.03 10.82 -1.62
C ILE A 39 5.66 10.71 -0.23
N ASP A 40 5.17 9.79 0.61
CA ASP A 40 5.73 9.60 1.96
C ASP A 40 5.44 8.17 2.43
N ALA A 41 5.82 7.89 3.68
CA ALA A 41 5.66 6.56 4.26
C ALA A 41 4.21 6.23 4.64
N GLY A 42 3.31 7.21 4.59
CA GLY A 42 1.91 7.00 4.90
C GLY A 42 1.65 6.53 6.33
N LEU A 43 0.56 5.82 6.50
CA LEU A 43 0.17 5.24 7.78
C LEU A 43 0.19 3.72 7.67
N ARG A 44 0.70 3.07 8.69
CA ARG A 44 0.77 1.61 8.75
C ARG A 44 -0.04 1.09 9.94
N THR A 45 -0.87 0.10 9.69
CA THR A 45 -1.63 -0.61 10.73
C THR A 45 -1.26 -2.08 10.66
N VAL A 46 -1.01 -2.68 11.81
CA VAL A 46 -0.72 -4.12 11.90
C VAL A 46 -1.99 -4.83 12.32
N ILE A 47 -2.36 -5.86 11.58
CA ILE A 47 -3.53 -6.68 11.87
C ILE A 47 -3.07 -8.08 12.23
N ARG A 48 -3.52 -8.58 13.38
CA ARG A 48 -3.27 -9.95 13.80
C ARG A 48 -4.54 -10.78 13.73
N SER A 49 -4.41 -11.96 13.15
CA SER A 49 -5.49 -12.95 13.13
C SER A 49 -4.88 -14.30 13.41
N GLY A 50 -4.99 -14.74 14.68
CA GLY A 50 -4.31 -15.94 15.14
C GLY A 50 -2.79 -15.76 15.05
N GLU A 51 -2.13 -16.66 14.33
CA GLU A 51 -0.69 -16.59 14.12
C GLU A 51 -0.29 -15.74 12.90
N ARG A 52 -1.30 -15.28 12.14
CA ARG A 52 -1.04 -14.48 10.95
C ARG A 52 -0.95 -13.01 11.29
N ILE A 53 0.00 -12.35 10.65
CA ILE A 53 0.20 -10.92 10.78
C ILE A 53 0.18 -10.33 9.39
N ALA A 54 -0.69 -9.33 9.21
CA ALA A 54 -0.73 -8.56 7.98
C ALA A 54 -0.51 -7.09 8.32
N GLN A 55 0.01 -6.34 7.36
CA GLN A 55 0.18 -4.90 7.50
C GLN A 55 -0.68 -4.20 6.46
N ILE A 56 -1.37 -3.17 6.89
CA ILE A 56 -2.15 -2.32 6.00
C ILE A 56 -1.45 -0.98 5.92
N PHE A 57 -1.15 -0.56 4.70
CA PHE A 57 -0.54 0.74 4.44
C PHE A 57 -1.56 1.65 3.78
N SER A 58 -1.75 2.84 4.37
CA SER A 58 -2.56 3.90 3.77
C SER A 58 -1.61 4.92 3.17
N MET A 59 -1.55 4.96 1.86
CA MET A 59 -0.56 5.72 1.10
C MET A 59 -1.23 6.78 0.24
N THR A 60 -0.48 7.78 -0.17
CA THR A 60 -0.98 8.79 -1.08
C THR A 60 0.08 9.15 -2.13
N ASP A 61 -0.37 9.46 -3.34
CA ASP A 61 0.51 10.00 -4.39
C ASP A 61 0.40 11.53 -4.52
N GLY A 62 -0.33 12.15 -3.59
CA GLY A 62 -0.59 13.58 -3.60
C GLY A 62 -1.94 13.95 -4.22
N ALA A 63 -2.51 13.07 -5.02
CA ALA A 63 -3.81 13.29 -5.67
C ALA A 63 -4.86 12.27 -5.19
N ASN A 64 -4.45 11.03 -5.02
CA ASN A 64 -5.34 9.94 -4.63
C ASN A 64 -4.75 9.18 -3.45
N ASP A 65 -5.61 8.46 -2.74
CA ASP A 65 -5.23 7.63 -1.62
C ASP A 65 -5.35 6.15 -1.99
N TYR A 66 -4.45 5.35 -1.44
CA TYR A 66 -4.33 3.92 -1.75
C TYR A 66 -4.21 3.14 -0.46
N ARG A 67 -4.86 1.99 -0.40
CA ARG A 67 -4.69 1.06 0.72
C ARG A 67 -4.11 -0.24 0.21
N LEU A 68 -3.02 -0.65 0.81
CA LEU A 68 -2.26 -1.83 0.43
C LEU A 68 -2.15 -2.77 1.61
N ARG A 69 -2.25 -4.07 1.33
CA ARG A 69 -2.02 -5.09 2.36
C ARG A 69 -0.76 -5.87 2.02
N SER A 70 0.08 -6.06 3.01
CA SER A 70 1.25 -6.93 2.93
C SER A 70 1.03 -8.17 3.78
N ASP A 71 1.09 -9.34 3.14
CA ASP A 71 1.02 -10.64 3.79
C ASP A 71 2.34 -11.38 3.52
N GLY A 72 3.36 -11.06 4.31
CA GLY A 72 4.68 -11.63 4.03
C GLY A 72 5.24 -11.09 2.72
N ASN A 73 5.30 -11.94 1.69
CA ASN A 73 5.88 -11.54 0.40
C ASN A 73 4.84 -11.02 -0.61
N ASP A 74 3.56 -11.13 -0.26
CA ASP A 74 2.49 -10.77 -1.19
C ASP A 74 1.94 -9.39 -0.87
N TRP A 75 1.68 -8.61 -1.92
CA TRP A 75 1.09 -7.30 -1.81
C TRP A 75 -0.24 -7.27 -2.56
N THR A 76 -1.23 -6.69 -1.93
CA THR A 76 -2.58 -6.55 -2.49
C THR A 76 -2.99 -5.09 -2.44
N LEU A 77 -3.41 -4.55 -3.57
CA LEU A 77 -4.05 -3.23 -3.59
C LEU A 77 -5.51 -3.45 -3.20
N LEU A 78 -5.87 -3.02 -2.00
CA LEU A 78 -7.22 -3.20 -1.47
C LEU A 78 -8.21 -2.22 -2.09
N SER A 79 -7.82 -0.95 -2.14
CA SER A 79 -8.70 0.10 -2.62
C SER A 79 -7.89 1.32 -3.03
N MET A 80 -8.52 2.19 -3.79
CA MET A 80 -7.98 3.51 -4.11
C MET A 80 -9.13 4.50 -4.20
N THR A 81 -8.81 5.77 -3.95
CA THR A 81 -9.77 6.86 -4.14
C THR A 81 -9.53 7.55 -5.47
N ARG A 82 -10.56 8.17 -5.95
CA ARG A 82 -10.49 9.02 -7.15
C ARG A 82 -11.24 10.31 -6.94
#